data_e9d8d1f0dfbcbed549a15e1a3f026c47
#
_entry.id   e9d8d1f0dfbcbed549a15e1a3f026c47
#
_cell.length_a   1.000
_cell.length_b   1.000
_cell.length_c   1.000
_cell.angle_alpha   90.00
_cell.angle_beta   90.00
_cell.angle_gamma   90.00
#
_symmetry.space_group_name_H-M   'P 1'
#
loop_
_entity.id
_entity.type
_entity.pdbx_description
1 polymer ?
#
loop_
_entity_poly.entity_id
_entity_poly.type
_entity_poly.pdbx_seq_one_letter_code
_entity_poly.pdbx_strand_id
1 'polypeptide(L)'
;MNLKTISTGSDGNCYILTSDSGKRLVLDAGVSKAEIIKGCNFDVKSIAGVLVTHEHKDHAKSVVDLIKTGLNIWRPYFDAGNKFPRARFGEFTVFGFDLPHNGVQNRGFLISVDDQTLLYMTDMEYCPYTFKNYKVNHMLIECNYRKDYISADLPNYEHKVRGHCELNTTLGIISANATYALQTVILCHMGQGIGDIDKTLDEVRKVAKNANIDFAAPGKEWELNEVPFY
;
A
#
# COMPACT_ATOMS: atom_id res chain seq x y z
N MET A 1 3.80 4.11 -15.63
CA MET A 1 3.54 4.37 -14.19
C MET A 1 4.76 3.98 -13.36
N ASN A 2 5.14 4.72 -12.29
CA ASN A 2 6.28 4.42 -11.39
C ASN A 2 5.83 4.48 -9.93
N LEU A 3 6.35 3.59 -9.09
CA LEU A 3 6.11 3.60 -7.64
C LEU A 3 7.45 3.78 -6.90
N LYS A 4 7.51 4.75 -6.00
CA LYS A 4 8.67 5.04 -5.14
C LYS A 4 8.30 4.89 -3.67
N THR A 5 9.15 4.20 -2.89
CA THR A 5 9.04 4.14 -1.44
C THR A 5 9.84 5.27 -0.79
N ILE A 6 9.18 6.12 -0.02
CA ILE A 6 9.83 7.10 0.85
C ILE A 6 10.14 6.48 2.20
N SER A 7 9.16 5.79 2.77
CA SER A 7 9.28 5.05 4.04
C SER A 7 8.23 3.93 4.08
N THR A 8 8.48 2.90 4.90
CA THR A 8 7.58 1.77 5.12
C THR A 8 7.80 1.19 6.52
N GLY A 9 6.71 0.77 7.18
CA GLY A 9 6.73 0.20 8.53
C GLY A 9 6.34 1.19 9.61
N SER A 10 6.50 0.78 10.88
CA SER A 10 6.00 1.52 12.07
C SER A 10 6.63 2.90 12.30
N ASP A 11 7.75 3.22 11.64
CA ASP A 11 8.39 4.54 11.70
C ASP A 11 7.72 5.56 10.76
N GLY A 12 6.94 5.09 9.81
CA GLY A 12 6.17 5.90 8.88
C GLY A 12 6.00 5.23 7.53
N ASN A 13 4.82 5.38 6.96
CA ASN A 13 4.47 4.85 5.65
C ASN A 13 4.24 6.01 4.69
N CYS A 14 4.91 6.00 3.56
CA CYS A 14 4.73 6.96 2.48
C CYS A 14 5.27 6.40 1.17
N TYR A 15 4.41 6.34 0.17
CA TYR A 15 4.78 5.94 -1.17
C TYR A 15 4.31 6.99 -2.17
N ILE A 16 5.00 7.13 -3.30
CA ILE A 16 4.65 8.07 -4.36
C ILE A 16 4.41 7.27 -5.63
N LEU A 17 3.17 7.29 -6.10
CA LEU A 17 2.78 6.76 -7.40
C LEU A 17 2.83 7.88 -8.43
N THR A 18 3.66 7.72 -9.46
CA THR A 18 3.83 8.69 -10.55
C THR A 18 3.29 8.11 -11.84
N SER A 19 2.39 8.84 -12.50
CA SER A 19 1.87 8.49 -13.83
C SER A 19 2.86 8.81 -14.95
N ASP A 20 2.60 8.34 -16.13
CA ASP A 20 3.42 8.59 -17.32
C ASP A 20 3.42 10.09 -17.71
N SER A 21 2.39 10.85 -17.34
CA SER A 21 2.35 12.31 -17.49
C SER A 21 3.19 13.09 -16.45
N GLY A 22 3.74 12.39 -15.43
CA GLY A 22 4.49 12.98 -14.33
C GLY A 22 3.64 13.49 -13.17
N LYS A 23 2.31 13.28 -13.19
CA LYS A 23 1.45 13.56 -12.02
C LYS A 23 1.69 12.54 -10.93
N ARG A 24 1.56 12.97 -9.66
CA ARG A 24 1.88 12.15 -8.49
C ARG A 24 0.68 12.02 -7.55
N LEU A 25 0.48 10.81 -7.06
CA LEU A 25 -0.43 10.49 -5.99
C LEU A 25 0.39 9.97 -4.80
N VAL A 26 0.28 10.62 -3.66
CA VAL A 26 0.96 10.20 -2.43
C VAL A 26 0.07 9.20 -1.69
N LEU A 27 0.61 8.06 -1.32
CA LEU A 27 -0.05 7.00 -0.57
C LEU A 27 0.50 7.00 0.85
N ASP A 28 -0.32 7.41 1.79
CA ASP A 28 -0.03 7.72 3.18
C ASP A 28 0.97 8.88 3.40
N ALA A 29 0.85 9.53 4.54
CA ALA A 29 1.61 10.71 4.93
C ALA A 29 2.26 10.53 6.30
N GLY A 30 2.80 9.32 6.56
CA GLY A 30 3.39 8.92 7.84
C GLY A 30 4.78 9.49 8.13
N VAL A 31 5.38 10.19 7.17
CA VAL A 31 6.68 10.85 7.30
C VAL A 31 6.52 12.37 7.38
N SER A 32 7.60 13.14 7.54
CA SER A 32 7.51 14.60 7.54
C SER A 32 7.10 15.15 6.17
N LYS A 33 6.42 16.30 6.17
CA LYS A 33 6.10 17.03 4.94
C LYS A 33 7.35 17.27 4.07
N ALA A 34 8.49 17.58 4.68
CA ALA A 34 9.75 17.82 3.96
C ALA A 34 10.21 16.57 3.20
N GLU A 35 10.08 15.39 3.78
CA GLU A 35 10.41 14.12 3.12
C GLU A 35 9.47 13.84 1.95
N ILE A 36 8.17 14.09 2.09
CA ILE A 36 7.19 13.95 1.01
C ILE A 36 7.55 14.87 -0.15
N ILE A 37 7.77 16.14 0.12
CA ILE A 37 8.11 17.14 -0.90
C ILE A 37 9.45 16.82 -1.58
N LYS A 38 10.45 16.38 -0.82
CA LYS A 38 11.73 15.88 -1.35
C LYS A 38 11.51 14.66 -2.25
N GLY A 39 10.68 13.71 -1.83
CA GLY A 39 10.32 12.53 -2.61
C GLY A 39 9.65 12.87 -3.94
N CYS A 40 8.89 13.97 -3.98
CA CYS A 40 8.30 14.53 -5.19
C CYS A 40 9.26 15.44 -5.97
N ASN A 41 10.57 15.39 -5.72
CA ASN A 41 11.59 16.23 -6.35
C ASN A 41 11.30 17.72 -6.22
N PHE A 42 10.72 18.16 -5.09
CA PHE A 42 10.29 19.53 -4.79
C PHE A 42 9.21 20.10 -5.73
N ASP A 43 8.64 19.29 -6.62
CA ASP A 43 7.56 19.67 -7.52
C ASP A 43 6.18 19.41 -6.89
N VAL A 44 5.76 20.33 -6.03
CA VAL A 44 4.48 20.28 -5.33
C VAL A 44 3.29 20.34 -6.31
N LYS A 45 3.45 21.02 -7.47
CA LYS A 45 2.40 21.17 -8.48
C LYS A 45 2.07 19.85 -9.22
N SER A 46 2.99 18.89 -9.19
CA SER A 46 2.74 17.57 -9.74
C SER A 46 1.87 16.69 -8.82
N ILE A 47 1.73 17.03 -7.52
CA ILE A 47 0.94 16.26 -6.57
C ILE A 47 -0.54 16.48 -6.85
N ALA A 48 -1.21 15.48 -7.42
CA ALA A 48 -2.64 15.50 -7.70
C ALA A 48 -3.48 15.31 -6.42
N GLY A 49 -2.95 14.56 -5.46
CA GLY A 49 -3.61 14.30 -4.18
C GLY A 49 -2.77 13.44 -3.24
N VAL A 50 -3.29 13.31 -2.02
CA VAL A 50 -2.75 12.44 -0.97
C VAL A 50 -3.86 11.54 -0.47
N LEU A 51 -3.66 10.23 -0.51
CA LEU A 51 -4.57 9.23 0.07
C LEU A 51 -4.05 8.85 1.44
N VAL A 52 -4.92 8.75 2.43
CA VAL A 52 -4.56 8.29 3.78
C VAL A 52 -5.45 7.12 4.15
N THR A 53 -4.82 5.99 4.47
CA THR A 53 -5.51 4.73 4.77
C THR A 53 -6.27 4.81 6.09
N HIS A 54 -5.64 5.34 7.15
CA HIS A 54 -6.24 5.48 8.49
C HIS A 54 -5.51 6.55 9.32
N GLU A 55 -5.95 6.75 10.57
CA GLU A 55 -5.52 7.89 11.39
C GLU A 55 -4.25 7.67 12.22
N HIS A 56 -3.66 6.47 12.24
CA HIS A 56 -2.42 6.24 12.99
C HIS A 56 -1.30 7.16 12.52
N LYS A 57 -0.44 7.55 13.48
CA LYS A 57 0.60 8.56 13.25
C LYS A 57 1.58 8.19 12.15
N ASP A 58 1.90 6.91 12.01
CA ASP A 58 2.78 6.37 10.98
C ASP A 58 2.15 6.33 9.57
N HIS A 59 0.87 6.75 9.44
CA HIS A 59 0.15 6.94 8.17
C HIS A 59 -0.35 8.38 7.99
N ALA A 60 -0.57 9.15 9.06
CA ALA A 60 -1.22 10.45 9.01
C ALA A 60 -0.40 11.61 9.61
N LYS A 61 0.86 11.41 9.95
CA LYS A 61 1.75 12.35 10.66
C LYS A 61 1.76 13.77 10.07
N SER A 62 1.81 13.88 8.74
CA SER A 62 1.94 15.17 8.04
C SER A 62 0.63 15.71 7.48
N VAL A 63 -0.49 15.04 7.70
CA VAL A 63 -1.79 15.41 7.11
C VAL A 63 -2.14 16.87 7.36
N VAL A 64 -2.02 17.35 8.62
CA VAL A 64 -2.35 18.74 8.97
C VAL A 64 -1.47 19.74 8.24
N ASP A 65 -0.18 19.47 8.12
CA ASP A 65 0.77 20.36 7.46
C ASP A 65 0.61 20.35 5.93
N LEU A 66 0.18 19.24 5.35
CA LEU A 66 -0.13 19.13 3.93
C LEU A 66 -1.43 19.87 3.58
N ILE A 67 -2.45 19.79 4.44
CA ILE A 67 -3.70 20.61 4.27
C ILE A 67 -3.37 22.09 4.22
N LYS A 68 -2.50 22.59 5.10
CA LYS A 68 -2.07 24.01 5.10
C LYS A 68 -1.37 24.44 3.81
N THR A 69 -0.84 23.50 3.02
CA THR A 69 -0.23 23.80 1.71
C THR A 69 -1.24 23.81 0.56
N GLY A 70 -2.52 23.56 0.83
CA GLY A 70 -3.58 23.55 -0.18
C GLY A 70 -3.65 22.24 -0.99
N LEU A 71 -2.93 21.19 -0.58
CA LEU A 71 -3.01 19.89 -1.23
C LEU A 71 -4.35 19.21 -0.95
N ASN A 72 -4.86 18.49 -1.93
CA ASN A 72 -6.07 17.69 -1.81
C ASN A 72 -5.78 16.40 -1.04
N ILE A 73 -6.28 16.27 0.19
CA ILE A 73 -6.05 15.12 1.06
C ILE A 73 -7.35 14.33 1.18
N TRP A 74 -7.33 13.06 0.82
CA TRP A 74 -8.48 12.18 0.94
C TRP A 74 -8.30 11.19 2.09
N ARG A 75 -9.24 11.26 3.03
CA ARG A 75 -9.29 10.46 4.26
C ARG A 75 -10.65 9.75 4.34
N PRO A 76 -10.89 8.74 3.48
CA PRO A 76 -12.20 8.10 3.37
C PRO A 76 -12.61 7.31 4.61
N TYR A 77 -11.71 7.05 5.54
CA TYR A 77 -12.01 6.42 6.83
C TYR A 77 -12.90 7.28 7.74
N PHE A 78 -13.03 8.59 7.50
CA PHE A 78 -14.02 9.42 8.20
C PHE A 78 -15.46 9.21 7.71
N ASP A 79 -15.66 8.59 6.57
CA ASP A 79 -16.99 8.23 6.05
C ASP A 79 -17.26 6.73 6.27
N ALA A 80 -17.49 6.38 7.53
CA ALA A 80 -17.74 4.98 7.91
C ALA A 80 -19.04 4.40 7.33
N GLY A 81 -19.98 5.24 6.91
CA GLY A 81 -21.23 4.82 6.24
C GLY A 81 -21.03 4.35 4.81
N ASN A 82 -19.96 4.75 4.16
CA ASN A 82 -19.63 4.39 2.79
C ASN A 82 -18.50 3.35 2.74
N LYS A 83 -18.84 2.08 2.55
CA LYS A 83 -17.86 0.99 2.50
C LYS A 83 -16.97 1.02 1.26
N PHE A 84 -17.42 1.70 0.20
CA PHE A 84 -16.77 1.71 -1.11
C PHE A 84 -16.70 3.12 -1.69
N PRO A 85 -16.02 4.06 -0.99
CA PRO A 85 -15.90 5.43 -1.46
C PRO A 85 -15.07 5.50 -2.74
N ARG A 86 -15.36 6.51 -3.57
CA ARG A 86 -14.65 6.76 -4.83
C ARG A 86 -14.20 8.20 -4.90
N ALA A 87 -13.02 8.42 -5.47
CA ALA A 87 -12.49 9.75 -5.73
C ALA A 87 -11.68 9.78 -7.03
N ARG A 88 -11.45 10.99 -7.54
CA ARG A 88 -10.58 11.23 -8.70
C ARG A 88 -9.60 12.35 -8.39
N PHE A 89 -8.33 12.13 -8.74
CA PHE A 89 -7.23 13.05 -8.55
C PHE A 89 -6.50 13.24 -9.89
N GLY A 90 -6.94 14.26 -10.66
CA GLY A 90 -6.47 14.38 -12.04
C GLY A 90 -6.82 13.15 -12.85
N GLU A 91 -5.82 12.42 -13.30
CA GLU A 91 -5.96 11.18 -14.09
C GLU A 91 -6.14 9.92 -13.24
N PHE A 92 -5.80 9.97 -11.95
CA PHE A 92 -5.97 8.83 -11.04
C PHE A 92 -7.44 8.64 -10.67
N THR A 93 -7.96 7.46 -10.89
CA THR A 93 -9.27 7.01 -10.38
C THR A 93 -9.03 6.10 -9.18
N VAL A 94 -9.64 6.41 -8.04
CA VAL A 94 -9.42 5.69 -6.79
C VAL A 94 -10.73 5.13 -6.26
N PHE A 95 -10.70 3.86 -5.90
CA PHE A 95 -11.77 3.15 -5.25
C PHE A 95 -11.27 2.67 -3.89
N GLY A 96 -11.88 3.14 -2.80
CA GLY A 96 -11.57 2.74 -1.43
C GLY A 96 -12.46 1.58 -0.99
N PHE A 97 -11.95 0.76 -0.05
CA PHE A 97 -12.70 -0.34 0.56
C PHE A 97 -12.24 -0.56 2.01
N ASP A 98 -13.14 -1.07 2.85
CA ASP A 98 -12.85 -1.31 4.27
C ASP A 98 -11.86 -2.45 4.46
N LEU A 99 -10.92 -2.26 5.39
CA LEU A 99 -10.03 -3.30 5.88
C LEU A 99 -10.09 -3.38 7.42
N PRO A 100 -10.21 -4.57 8.02
CA PRO A 100 -10.20 -4.73 9.47
C PRO A 100 -8.78 -4.47 10.02
N HIS A 101 -8.70 -3.60 11.03
CA HIS A 101 -7.46 -3.20 11.68
C HIS A 101 -7.70 -2.90 13.17
N ASN A 102 -7.77 -3.94 14.01
CA ASN A 102 -7.93 -3.84 15.47
C ASN A 102 -8.99 -2.79 15.93
N GLY A 103 -10.12 -2.72 15.23
CA GLY A 103 -11.21 -1.77 15.53
C GLY A 103 -11.00 -0.35 14.99
N VAL A 104 -9.87 -0.03 14.39
CA VAL A 104 -9.61 1.25 13.73
C VAL A 104 -10.22 1.25 12.33
N GLN A 105 -10.82 2.36 11.92
CA GLN A 105 -11.30 2.55 10.54
C GLN A 105 -10.11 2.62 9.58
N ASN A 106 -9.95 1.62 8.74
CA ASN A 106 -8.87 1.53 7.78
C ASN A 106 -9.39 1.27 6.37
N ARG A 107 -8.68 1.77 5.36
CA ARG A 107 -9.04 1.67 3.94
C ARG A 107 -7.89 1.10 3.12
N GLY A 108 -8.19 0.11 2.28
CA GLY A 108 -7.38 -0.20 1.12
C GLY A 108 -7.82 0.61 -0.09
N PHE A 109 -6.97 0.69 -1.10
CA PHE A 109 -7.22 1.44 -2.33
C PHE A 109 -6.94 0.61 -3.57
N LEU A 110 -7.88 0.66 -4.52
CA LEU A 110 -7.67 0.24 -5.90
C LEU A 110 -7.49 1.51 -6.73
N ILE A 111 -6.32 1.69 -7.34
CA ILE A 111 -5.90 2.93 -8.00
C ILE A 111 -5.63 2.61 -9.46
N SER A 112 -6.35 3.27 -10.37
CA SER A 112 -6.19 3.09 -11.81
C SER A 112 -5.68 4.36 -12.47
N VAL A 113 -4.62 4.24 -13.27
CA VAL A 113 -3.98 5.27 -14.09
C VAL A 113 -3.14 4.59 -15.20
N ASP A 114 -3.00 5.20 -16.37
CA ASP A 114 -2.17 4.72 -17.48
C ASP A 114 -2.50 3.26 -17.89
N ASP A 115 -3.80 2.90 -17.91
CA ASP A 115 -4.31 1.54 -18.17
C ASP A 115 -3.79 0.45 -17.21
N GLN A 116 -3.16 0.86 -16.12
CA GLN A 116 -2.65 0.01 -15.04
C GLN A 116 -3.48 0.18 -13.77
N THR A 117 -3.57 -0.88 -12.98
CA THR A 117 -4.28 -0.89 -11.70
C THR A 117 -3.37 -1.38 -10.58
N LEU A 118 -3.14 -0.53 -9.59
CA LEU A 118 -2.44 -0.85 -8.34
C LEU A 118 -3.45 -1.13 -7.23
N LEU A 119 -3.32 -2.27 -6.57
CA LEU A 119 -4.02 -2.61 -5.33
C LEU A 119 -3.09 -2.30 -4.14
N TYR A 120 -3.46 -1.31 -3.32
CA TYR A 120 -2.72 -0.93 -2.12
C TYR A 120 -3.48 -1.34 -0.86
N MET A 121 -2.85 -2.15 -0.02
CA MET A 121 -3.40 -2.65 1.25
C MET A 121 -2.30 -2.71 2.31
N THR A 122 -2.54 -2.07 3.44
CA THR A 122 -1.64 -2.05 4.60
C THR A 122 -2.43 -2.05 5.89
N ASP A 123 -1.80 -2.44 7.00
CA ASP A 123 -2.36 -2.44 8.34
C ASP A 123 -3.72 -3.15 8.40
N MET A 124 -3.71 -4.44 8.12
CA MET A 124 -4.95 -5.22 8.05
C MET A 124 -4.79 -6.60 8.68
N GLU A 125 -5.83 -7.08 9.33
CA GLU A 125 -5.89 -8.47 9.78
C GLU A 125 -6.07 -9.43 8.58
N TYR A 126 -6.96 -9.06 7.65
CA TYR A 126 -7.27 -9.80 6.41
C TYR A 126 -8.02 -8.89 5.43
N CYS A 127 -8.19 -9.35 4.19
CA CYS A 127 -9.03 -8.67 3.21
C CYS A 127 -10.31 -9.50 2.94
N PRO A 128 -11.52 -8.97 3.22
CA PRO A 128 -12.77 -9.69 2.99
C PRO A 128 -13.25 -9.65 1.52
N TYR A 129 -12.48 -9.02 0.63
CA TYR A 129 -12.87 -8.80 -0.77
C TYR A 129 -11.95 -9.51 -1.75
N THR A 130 -12.44 -9.69 -2.98
CA THR A 130 -11.65 -10.16 -4.13
C THR A 130 -11.77 -9.15 -5.27
N PHE A 131 -10.66 -8.93 -5.97
CA PHE A 131 -10.52 -7.93 -7.04
C PHE A 131 -10.24 -8.55 -8.41
N LYS A 132 -10.51 -9.85 -8.60
CA LYS A 132 -10.26 -10.58 -9.87
C LYS A 132 -10.86 -9.88 -11.10
N ASN A 133 -11.99 -9.23 -10.93
CA ASN A 133 -12.70 -8.55 -12.03
C ASN A 133 -12.15 -7.15 -12.34
N TYR A 134 -11.15 -6.66 -11.60
CA TYR A 134 -10.61 -5.31 -11.74
C TYR A 134 -9.26 -5.25 -12.47
N LYS A 135 -8.83 -6.37 -13.10
CA LYS A 135 -7.53 -6.42 -13.82
C LYS A 135 -6.39 -5.82 -12.99
N VAL A 136 -6.17 -6.31 -11.76
CA VAL A 136 -5.06 -5.86 -10.91
C VAL A 136 -3.73 -6.21 -11.57
N ASN A 137 -2.93 -5.19 -11.89
CA ASN A 137 -1.61 -5.35 -12.49
C ASN A 137 -0.50 -5.38 -11.43
N HIS A 138 -0.68 -4.62 -10.36
CA HIS A 138 0.33 -4.46 -9.31
C HIS A 138 -0.32 -4.54 -7.93
N MET A 139 0.41 -5.09 -6.97
CA MET A 139 0.02 -5.11 -5.56
C MET A 139 1.13 -4.48 -4.72
N LEU A 140 0.76 -3.50 -3.88
CA LEU A 140 1.53 -3.04 -2.73
C LEU A 140 0.78 -3.51 -1.50
N ILE A 141 1.26 -4.59 -0.88
CA ILE A 141 0.51 -5.33 0.13
C ILE A 141 1.35 -5.59 1.38
N GLU A 142 0.74 -5.42 2.55
CA GLU A 142 1.37 -5.74 3.81
C GLU A 142 1.70 -7.23 3.94
N CYS A 143 2.91 -7.49 4.47
CA CYS A 143 3.31 -8.77 5.04
C CYS A 143 4.11 -8.50 6.30
N ASN A 144 3.46 -8.37 7.45
CA ASN A 144 4.10 -7.82 8.65
C ASN A 144 4.88 -8.87 9.43
N TYR A 145 4.39 -10.09 9.53
CA TYR A 145 5.01 -11.13 10.33
C TYR A 145 4.75 -12.54 9.80
N ARG A 146 5.52 -13.47 10.32
CA ARG A 146 5.34 -14.92 10.15
C ARG A 146 5.10 -15.53 11.52
N LYS A 147 4.17 -16.47 11.62
CA LYS A 147 3.84 -17.16 12.89
C LYS A 147 5.02 -17.90 13.49
N ASP A 148 5.92 -18.42 12.66
CA ASP A 148 7.13 -19.13 13.09
C ASP A 148 8.24 -18.23 13.64
N TYR A 149 8.10 -16.89 13.53
CA TYR A 149 9.06 -15.89 14.03
C TYR A 149 8.51 -15.01 15.15
N ILE A 150 7.29 -15.23 15.61
CA ILE A 150 6.70 -14.48 16.72
C ILE A 150 6.29 -15.42 17.86
N SER A 151 6.44 -14.98 19.12
CA SER A 151 5.99 -15.68 20.32
C SER A 151 4.80 -14.95 20.93
N ALA A 152 3.86 -15.70 21.52
CA ALA A 152 2.73 -15.16 22.28
C ALA A 152 3.17 -14.37 23.52
N ASP A 153 4.42 -14.57 24.00
CA ASP A 153 4.98 -13.85 25.14
C ASP A 153 5.49 -12.44 24.79
N LEU A 154 5.48 -12.05 23.53
CA LEU A 154 5.88 -10.71 23.12
C LEU A 154 4.88 -9.66 23.63
N PRO A 155 5.34 -8.53 24.21
CA PRO A 155 4.47 -7.50 24.79
C PRO A 155 3.38 -6.96 23.84
N ASN A 156 3.63 -6.99 22.53
CA ASN A 156 2.75 -6.45 21.48
C ASN A 156 2.08 -7.55 20.64
N TYR A 157 2.08 -8.80 21.10
CA TYR A 157 1.57 -9.94 20.32
C TYR A 157 0.12 -9.75 19.85
N GLU A 158 -0.80 -9.41 20.77
CA GLU A 158 -2.22 -9.21 20.42
C GLU A 158 -2.42 -8.07 19.42
N HIS A 159 -1.72 -6.94 19.63
CA HIS A 159 -1.78 -5.81 18.70
C HIS A 159 -1.27 -6.22 17.31
N LYS A 160 -0.16 -6.94 17.26
CA LYS A 160 0.41 -7.45 16.00
C LYS A 160 -0.55 -8.37 15.27
N VAL A 161 -1.14 -9.34 15.96
CA VAL A 161 -2.04 -10.35 15.35
C VAL A 161 -3.38 -9.76 14.91
N ARG A 162 -3.91 -8.76 15.64
CA ARG A 162 -5.19 -8.11 15.31
C ARG A 162 -5.07 -6.88 14.43
N GLY A 163 -3.87 -6.33 14.30
CA GLY A 163 -3.64 -5.10 13.55
C GLY A 163 -2.94 -5.31 12.20
N HIS A 164 -2.28 -6.47 12.01
CA HIS A 164 -1.38 -6.66 10.88
C HIS A 164 -1.52 -8.02 10.21
N CYS A 165 -1.08 -8.08 8.94
CA CYS A 165 -1.23 -9.23 8.08
C CYS A 165 -0.09 -10.25 8.28
N GLU A 166 -0.46 -11.48 8.58
CA GLU A 166 0.43 -12.64 8.66
C GLU A 166 0.73 -13.17 7.25
N LEU A 167 1.92 -13.75 7.04
CA LEU A 167 2.37 -14.26 5.74
C LEU A 167 1.33 -15.16 5.04
N ASN A 168 0.77 -16.16 5.72
CA ASN A 168 -0.21 -17.06 5.06
C ASN A 168 -1.49 -16.32 4.66
N THR A 169 -1.90 -15.30 5.42
CA THR A 169 -3.01 -14.42 5.05
C THR A 169 -2.65 -13.60 3.81
N THR A 170 -1.46 -13.01 3.78
CA THR A 170 -0.93 -12.29 2.60
C THR A 170 -0.90 -13.20 1.37
N LEU A 171 -0.37 -14.43 1.50
CA LEU A 171 -0.35 -15.42 0.41
C LEU A 171 -1.75 -15.77 -0.09
N GLY A 172 -2.71 -15.94 0.83
CA GLY A 172 -4.12 -16.18 0.51
C GLY A 172 -4.74 -15.03 -0.29
N ILE A 173 -4.49 -13.78 0.13
CA ILE A 173 -4.99 -12.58 -0.58
C ILE A 173 -4.37 -12.49 -1.98
N ILE A 174 -3.05 -12.65 -2.10
CA ILE A 174 -2.36 -12.64 -3.40
C ILE A 174 -2.93 -13.72 -4.32
N SER A 175 -3.02 -14.97 -3.84
CA SER A 175 -3.55 -16.10 -4.61
C SER A 175 -5.01 -15.88 -5.03
N ALA A 176 -5.84 -15.31 -4.15
CA ALA A 176 -7.23 -14.99 -4.46
C ALA A 176 -7.40 -13.93 -5.55
N ASN A 177 -6.40 -13.06 -5.76
CA ASN A 177 -6.45 -11.94 -6.68
C ASN A 177 -5.47 -12.05 -7.87
N ALA A 178 -4.54 -13.02 -7.84
CA ALA A 178 -3.63 -13.27 -8.93
C ALA A 178 -4.38 -13.73 -10.18
N THR A 179 -4.27 -12.94 -11.24
CA THR A 179 -4.78 -13.26 -12.57
C THR A 179 -3.62 -13.19 -13.57
N TYR A 180 -3.87 -13.49 -14.84
CA TYR A 180 -2.86 -13.29 -15.90
C TYR A 180 -2.38 -11.83 -16.04
N ALA A 181 -3.15 -10.87 -15.51
CA ALA A 181 -2.81 -9.46 -15.56
C ALA A 181 -1.81 -9.04 -14.46
N LEU A 182 -1.58 -9.86 -13.42
CA LEU A 182 -0.70 -9.50 -12.32
C LEU A 182 0.77 -9.54 -12.76
N GLN A 183 1.45 -8.42 -12.66
CA GLN A 183 2.82 -8.22 -13.13
C GLN A 183 3.81 -8.03 -11.97
N THR A 184 3.36 -7.42 -10.86
CA THR A 184 4.25 -7.08 -9.74
C THR A 184 3.54 -7.24 -8.40
N VAL A 185 4.24 -7.81 -7.42
CA VAL A 185 3.84 -7.81 -6.01
C VAL A 185 4.98 -7.23 -5.17
N ILE A 186 4.70 -6.16 -4.46
CA ILE A 186 5.64 -5.49 -3.57
C ILE A 186 5.11 -5.64 -2.15
N LEU A 187 5.85 -6.37 -1.32
CA LEU A 187 5.54 -6.49 0.10
C LEU A 187 5.90 -5.20 0.82
N CYS A 188 4.99 -4.69 1.65
CA CYS A 188 5.23 -3.47 2.43
C CYS A 188 4.92 -3.70 3.91
N HIS A 189 5.18 -2.68 4.73
CA HIS A 189 4.94 -2.67 6.17
C HIS A 189 5.47 -3.93 6.88
N MET A 190 6.67 -4.37 6.48
CA MET A 190 7.30 -5.59 7.01
C MET A 190 7.85 -5.29 8.42
N GLY A 191 7.35 -6.01 9.41
CA GLY A 191 7.79 -5.88 10.80
C GLY A 191 9.00 -6.78 11.13
N GLN A 192 9.58 -6.57 12.31
CA GLN A 192 10.69 -7.43 12.81
C GLN A 192 10.32 -8.92 12.88
N GLY A 193 9.04 -9.25 12.98
CA GLY A 193 8.53 -10.64 12.99
C GLY A 193 8.51 -11.33 11.62
N ILE A 194 9.01 -10.70 10.56
CA ILE A 194 9.08 -11.32 9.24
C ILE A 194 10.25 -12.34 9.14
N GLY A 195 11.31 -12.14 9.92
CA GLY A 195 12.47 -13.00 9.93
C GLY A 195 13.25 -12.95 8.62
N ASP A 196 13.33 -14.08 7.91
CA ASP A 196 14.05 -14.22 6.65
C ASP A 196 13.22 -13.67 5.47
N ILE A 197 13.69 -12.55 4.91
CA ILE A 197 13.03 -11.86 3.80
C ILE A 197 13.07 -12.71 2.53
N ASP A 198 14.20 -13.31 2.18
CA ASP A 198 14.35 -14.08 0.95
C ASP A 198 13.42 -15.29 0.95
N LYS A 199 13.33 -15.99 2.08
CA LYS A 199 12.38 -17.09 2.28
C LYS A 199 10.93 -16.62 2.14
N THR A 200 10.61 -15.43 2.64
CA THR A 200 9.28 -14.84 2.50
C THR A 200 8.94 -14.53 1.05
N LEU A 201 9.87 -13.93 0.31
CA LEU A 201 9.70 -13.67 -1.12
C LEU A 201 9.54 -14.97 -1.93
N ASP A 202 10.27 -16.04 -1.58
CA ASP A 202 10.13 -17.34 -2.23
C ASP A 202 8.74 -17.95 -2.03
N GLU A 203 8.13 -17.79 -0.84
CA GLU A 203 6.74 -18.20 -0.61
C GLU A 203 5.75 -17.41 -1.48
N VAL A 204 5.97 -16.10 -1.64
CA VAL A 204 5.13 -15.25 -2.52
C VAL A 204 5.27 -15.67 -3.99
N ARG A 205 6.49 -15.98 -4.46
CA ARG A 205 6.74 -16.47 -5.84
C ARG A 205 5.96 -17.74 -6.16
N LYS A 206 5.68 -18.60 -5.18
CA LYS A 206 4.89 -19.83 -5.39
C LYS A 206 3.43 -19.53 -5.74
N VAL A 207 2.85 -18.45 -5.23
CA VAL A 207 1.44 -18.07 -5.43
C VAL A 207 1.24 -17.03 -6.53
N ALA A 208 2.28 -16.24 -6.86
CA ALA A 208 2.26 -15.22 -7.92
C ALA A 208 3.33 -15.50 -8.98
N LYS A 209 3.28 -16.69 -9.59
CA LYS A 209 4.34 -17.29 -10.43
C LYS A 209 4.81 -16.42 -11.61
N ASN A 210 3.94 -15.57 -12.16
CA ASN A 210 4.21 -14.76 -13.35
C ASN A 210 4.51 -13.29 -13.00
N ALA A 211 4.52 -12.94 -11.71
CA ALA A 211 4.77 -11.57 -11.25
C ALA A 211 6.21 -11.39 -10.77
N ASN A 212 6.74 -10.18 -10.93
CA ASN A 212 7.95 -9.75 -10.26
C ASN A 212 7.65 -9.55 -8.77
N ILE A 213 8.44 -10.17 -7.90
CA ILE A 213 8.24 -10.12 -6.46
C ILE A 213 9.39 -9.36 -5.81
N ASP A 214 9.05 -8.32 -5.04
CA ASP A 214 10.02 -7.53 -4.29
C ASP A 214 9.40 -7.03 -2.97
N PHE A 215 10.16 -6.28 -2.20
CA PHE A 215 9.70 -5.65 -0.96
C PHE A 215 10.07 -4.16 -0.92
N ALA A 216 9.20 -3.37 -0.30
CA ALA A 216 9.40 -1.95 -0.11
C ALA A 216 10.53 -1.68 0.90
N ALA A 217 11.40 -0.75 0.53
CA ALA A 217 12.43 -0.19 1.41
C ALA A 217 12.67 1.27 1.02
N PRO A 218 13.06 2.15 1.95
CA PRO A 218 13.30 3.55 1.65
C PRO A 218 14.25 3.74 0.47
N GLY A 219 13.82 4.53 -0.52
CA GLY A 219 14.57 4.83 -1.76
C GLY A 219 14.41 3.82 -2.89
N LYS A 220 13.75 2.67 -2.69
CA LYS A 220 13.43 1.76 -3.80
C LYS A 220 12.35 2.37 -4.71
N GLU A 221 12.52 2.10 -6.00
CA GLU A 221 11.61 2.53 -7.08
C GLU A 221 11.36 1.37 -8.04
N TRP A 222 10.13 1.31 -8.60
CA TRP A 222 9.74 0.31 -9.60
C TRP A 222 9.03 0.99 -10.75
N GLU A 223 9.46 0.66 -11.96
CA GLU A 223 8.69 0.96 -13.16
C GLU A 223 7.58 -0.09 -13.30
N LEU A 224 6.34 0.38 -13.21
CA LEU A 224 5.13 -0.42 -13.26
C LEU A 224 4.47 -0.28 -14.65
N ASN A 225 5.18 -0.67 -15.70
CA ASN A 225 4.72 -0.60 -17.07
C ASN A 225 4.26 -1.98 -17.55
N GLU A 226 3.41 -2.02 -18.58
CA GLU A 226 3.08 -3.28 -19.23
C GLU A 226 4.37 -3.92 -19.77
N VAL A 227 4.66 -5.14 -19.33
CA VAL A 227 5.70 -5.94 -19.96
C VAL A 227 5.09 -6.43 -21.28
N PRO A 228 5.66 -6.13 -22.44
CA PRO A 228 5.17 -6.70 -23.70
C PRO A 228 5.27 -8.23 -23.61
N PHE A 229 4.17 -8.91 -23.87
CA PHE A 229 4.20 -10.36 -24.07
C PHE A 229 4.98 -10.62 -25.36
N TYR A 230 6.15 -11.23 -25.25
CA TYR A 230 6.87 -11.80 -26.36
C TYR A 230 6.44 -13.25 -26.56
#